data_c94bb06dc9e4fcaf188cea7d6a35cf33
#
_entry.id   c94bb06dc9e4fcaf188cea7d6a35cf33
#
_cell.length_a   1.000
_cell.length_b   1.000
_cell.length_c   1.000
_cell.angle_alpha   90.00
_cell.angle_beta   90.00
_cell.angle_gamma   90.00
#
_symmetry.space_group_name_H-M   'P 1'
#
loop_
_entity.id
_entity.type
_entity.pdbx_description
1 polymer ?
#
loop_
_entity_poly.entity_id
_entity_poly.type
_entity_poly.pdbx_seq_one_letter_code
_entity_poly.pdbx_strand_id
1 'polypeptide(L)'
;MSCVQTGSFTGPLSSRIGQQPFRDGLKVREEQPTFWGYTPHYGQVEVRMRARVTPRSMFAFWMSGIEDRPERSGEICVAEVFGETILDDSAEVGIGVERLGDPALSQEFSAHRIEIDVSEFHTYGVEWRPGHLEFTIDGEVVGRVQQSPDYPMQLMLGVFDFPAKAGATEDETAIPELVVAHVRGNPRL
;
A
#
# COMPACT_ATOMS: atom_id res chain seq x y z
N MET A 1 1.62 13.01 5.71
CA MET A 1 0.97 11.74 5.32
C MET A 1 -0.43 11.72 5.90
N SER A 2 -1.41 11.33 5.08
CA SER A 2 -2.76 10.97 5.51
C SER A 2 -3.01 9.52 5.09
N CYS A 3 -3.48 8.68 6.01
CA CYS A 3 -3.68 7.27 5.76
C CYS A 3 -4.98 6.79 6.43
N VAL A 4 -5.68 5.88 5.75
CA VAL A 4 -6.81 5.11 6.30
C VAL A 4 -6.40 3.65 6.34
N GLN A 5 -6.69 2.97 7.43
CA GLN A 5 -6.39 1.56 7.62
C GLN A 5 -7.58 0.80 8.19
N THR A 6 -7.70 -0.48 7.88
CA THR A 6 -8.84 -1.32 8.27
C THR A 6 -8.57 -2.25 9.46
N GLY A 7 -7.38 -2.18 10.01
CA GLY A 7 -6.99 -2.90 11.21
C GLY A 7 -5.92 -2.14 11.97
N SER A 8 -5.69 -2.48 13.22
CA SER A 8 -4.55 -1.96 13.98
C SER A 8 -4.16 -2.88 15.12
N PHE A 9 -2.89 -2.91 15.40
CA PHE A 9 -2.31 -3.54 16.57
C PHE A 9 -1.10 -2.74 17.02
N THR A 10 -0.98 -2.53 18.33
CA THR A 10 0.25 -2.03 18.94
C THR A 10 0.56 -2.84 20.18
N GLY A 11 1.83 -3.10 20.43
CA GLY A 11 2.29 -3.61 21.71
C GLY A 11 2.32 -2.53 22.79
N PRO A 12 2.85 -2.85 23.96
CA PRO A 12 2.98 -1.91 25.06
C PRO A 12 3.83 -0.68 24.70
N LEU A 13 3.54 0.44 25.34
CA LEU A 13 4.30 1.70 25.18
C LEU A 13 5.81 1.45 25.32
N SER A 14 6.59 2.04 24.45
CA SER A 14 8.05 1.89 24.33
C SER A 14 8.55 0.51 23.89
N SER A 15 7.67 -0.46 23.63
CA SER A 15 8.06 -1.74 23.02
C SER A 15 8.34 -1.59 21.52
N ARG A 16 8.85 -2.66 20.91
CA ARG A 16 9.01 -2.78 19.44
C ARG A 16 7.93 -3.68 18.83
N ILE A 17 7.00 -4.17 19.62
CA ILE A 17 5.93 -5.06 19.17
C ILE A 17 4.89 -4.25 18.41
N GLY A 18 4.50 -4.68 17.23
CA GLY A 18 3.57 -3.96 16.37
C GLY A 18 4.17 -2.70 15.75
N GLN A 19 5.47 -2.72 15.46
CA GLN A 19 6.15 -1.65 14.73
C GLN A 19 6.88 -2.21 13.53
N GLN A 20 6.48 -1.76 12.35
CA GLN A 20 7.14 -2.15 11.11
C GLN A 20 8.64 -1.84 11.15
N PRO A 21 9.50 -2.78 10.75
CA PRO A 21 10.95 -2.63 10.84
C PRO A 21 11.56 -1.79 9.69
N PHE A 22 10.85 -0.77 9.18
CA PHE A 22 11.31 0.06 8.06
C PHE A 22 12.45 1.02 8.43
N ARG A 23 12.75 1.18 9.69
CA ARG A 23 13.96 1.84 10.20
C ARG A 23 14.28 1.42 11.63
N ASP A 24 15.55 1.53 11.99
CA ASP A 24 16.02 1.20 13.33
C ASP A 24 15.47 2.14 14.41
N GLY A 25 15.29 1.59 15.60
CA GLY A 25 14.92 2.36 16.80
C GLY A 25 13.45 2.72 16.92
N LEU A 26 12.58 2.26 16.00
CA LEU A 26 11.13 2.45 16.14
C LEU A 26 10.61 1.78 17.40
N LYS A 27 9.71 2.49 18.09
CA LYS A 27 9.04 2.04 19.31
C LYS A 27 7.60 2.54 19.30
N VAL A 28 6.73 1.78 19.96
CA VAL A 28 5.36 2.20 20.23
C VAL A 28 5.38 3.52 21.04
N ARG A 29 4.80 4.56 20.49
CA ARG A 29 4.68 5.89 21.12
C ARG A 29 3.34 6.08 21.80
N GLU A 30 2.33 5.33 21.37
CA GLU A 30 0.97 5.37 21.89
C GLU A 30 0.35 4.01 21.74
N GLU A 31 -0.23 3.45 22.81
CA GLU A 31 -0.97 2.20 22.75
C GLU A 31 -2.34 2.44 22.13
N GLN A 32 -2.66 1.69 21.08
CA GLN A 32 -3.96 1.71 20.44
C GLN A 32 -4.73 0.43 20.75
N PRO A 33 -6.06 0.50 20.90
CA PRO A 33 -6.87 -0.70 20.99
C PRO A 33 -6.65 -1.60 19.77
N THR A 34 -6.50 -2.90 19.98
CA THR A 34 -6.45 -3.85 18.87
C THR A 34 -7.77 -3.82 18.11
N PHE A 35 -7.71 -3.65 16.82
CA PHE A 35 -8.85 -3.57 15.93
C PHE A 35 -8.67 -4.48 14.72
N TRP A 36 -9.57 -5.44 14.57
CA TRP A 36 -9.67 -6.33 13.43
C TRP A 36 -10.95 -5.97 12.66
N GLY A 37 -10.86 -5.00 11.78
CA GLY A 37 -11.94 -4.64 10.88
C GLY A 37 -11.95 -5.50 9.64
N TYR A 38 -11.84 -4.90 8.45
CA TYR A 38 -11.68 -5.66 7.23
C TYR A 38 -10.23 -6.12 7.09
N THR A 39 -9.96 -7.35 7.45
CA THR A 39 -8.65 -8.00 7.41
C THR A 39 -8.75 -9.33 6.64
N PRO A 40 -8.85 -9.27 5.30
CA PRO A 40 -8.95 -10.48 4.50
C PRO A 40 -7.70 -11.35 4.63
N HIS A 41 -7.90 -12.66 4.42
CA HIS A 41 -6.85 -13.64 4.21
C HIS A 41 -7.18 -14.38 2.92
N TYR A 42 -6.51 -14.03 1.83
CA TYR A 42 -6.79 -14.44 0.47
C TYR A 42 -8.09 -13.85 -0.13
N GLY A 43 -8.24 -14.02 -1.43
CA GLY A 43 -9.38 -13.52 -2.20
C GLY A 43 -8.97 -12.39 -3.15
N GLN A 44 -9.96 -11.70 -3.67
CA GLN A 44 -9.75 -10.52 -4.50
C GLN A 44 -10.04 -9.27 -3.68
N VAL A 45 -9.15 -8.30 -3.75
CA VAL A 45 -9.35 -6.96 -3.17
C VAL A 45 -9.11 -5.93 -4.25
N GLU A 46 -10.02 -4.99 -4.40
CA GLU A 46 -9.91 -3.91 -5.37
C GLU A 46 -10.38 -2.58 -4.78
N VAL A 47 -9.76 -1.50 -5.23
CA VAL A 47 -10.07 -0.14 -4.85
C VAL A 47 -10.24 0.69 -6.12
N ARG A 48 -11.39 1.35 -6.26
CA ARG A 48 -11.60 2.35 -7.30
C ARG A 48 -11.24 3.72 -6.75
N MET A 49 -10.18 4.32 -7.27
CA MET A 49 -9.65 5.57 -6.77
C MET A 49 -9.03 6.42 -7.88
N ARG A 50 -8.83 7.70 -7.58
CA ARG A 50 -8.04 8.65 -8.37
C ARG A 50 -7.21 9.50 -7.44
N ALA A 51 -6.14 10.11 -7.96
CA ALA A 51 -5.29 10.96 -7.16
C ALA A 51 -4.85 12.22 -7.93
N ARG A 52 -4.60 13.29 -7.18
CA ARG A 52 -3.85 14.45 -7.63
C ARG A 52 -2.64 14.59 -6.72
N VAL A 53 -1.47 14.39 -7.27
CA VAL A 53 -0.20 14.45 -6.55
C VAL A 53 0.77 15.38 -7.27
N THR A 54 1.69 15.94 -6.52
CA THR A 54 2.79 16.76 -7.03
C THR A 54 4.05 15.91 -7.17
N PRO A 55 5.09 16.34 -7.87
CA PRO A 55 6.35 15.58 -7.98
C PRO A 55 6.95 15.18 -6.62
N ARG A 56 6.69 15.95 -5.55
CA ARG A 56 7.16 15.63 -4.19
C ARG A 56 6.22 14.74 -3.37
N SER A 57 5.15 14.26 -3.96
CA SER A 57 4.15 13.46 -3.23
C SER A 57 3.90 12.12 -3.91
N MET A 58 3.21 11.22 -3.21
CA MET A 58 2.80 9.92 -3.75
C MET A 58 1.44 9.52 -3.17
N PHE A 59 0.77 8.62 -3.86
CA PHE A 59 -0.35 7.87 -3.30
C PHE A 59 -0.09 6.37 -3.35
N ALA A 60 -0.72 5.64 -2.43
CA ALA A 60 -0.57 4.20 -2.38
C ALA A 60 -1.85 3.49 -1.92
N PHE A 61 -2.02 2.30 -2.48
CA PHE A 61 -2.89 1.25 -1.98
C PHE A 61 -2.03 0.01 -1.72
N TRP A 62 -2.00 -0.43 -0.47
CA TRP A 62 -1.28 -1.64 -0.07
C TRP A 62 -2.04 -2.40 1.00
N MET A 63 -1.65 -3.62 1.23
CA MET A 63 -2.09 -4.43 2.36
C MET A 63 -0.87 -4.76 3.21
N SER A 64 -1.03 -4.73 4.51
CA SER A 64 0.06 -4.99 5.46
C SER A 64 -0.41 -5.94 6.55
N GLY A 65 0.46 -6.84 6.98
CA GLY A 65 0.24 -7.57 8.21
C GLY A 65 0.07 -6.61 9.38
N ILE A 66 -0.76 -6.94 10.38
CA ILE A 66 -0.97 -6.03 11.52
C ILE A 66 0.10 -6.16 12.60
N GLU A 67 1.11 -6.97 12.37
CA GLU A 67 2.28 -7.17 13.23
C GLU A 67 1.97 -7.59 14.68
N ASP A 68 0.85 -8.32 14.88
CA ASP A 68 0.55 -9.01 16.13
C ASP A 68 1.64 -10.04 16.48
N ARG A 69 2.40 -10.44 15.47
CA ARG A 69 3.65 -11.20 15.55
C ARG A 69 4.66 -10.59 14.59
N PRO A 70 5.97 -10.55 14.95
CA PRO A 70 7.00 -9.96 14.11
C PRO A 70 7.06 -10.51 12.67
N GLU A 71 6.75 -11.81 12.51
CA GLU A 71 6.75 -12.49 11.22
C GLU A 71 5.58 -12.07 10.31
N ARG A 72 4.56 -11.40 10.86
CA ARG A 72 3.39 -10.93 10.13
C ARG A 72 3.51 -9.45 9.79
N SER A 73 4.63 -9.08 9.18
CA SER A 73 4.96 -7.70 8.81
C SER A 73 5.11 -7.46 7.31
N GLY A 74 4.95 -8.50 6.49
CA GLY A 74 5.03 -8.34 5.03
C GLY A 74 3.92 -7.46 4.48
N GLU A 75 4.17 -6.90 3.29
CA GLU A 75 3.21 -6.07 2.56
C GLU A 75 2.95 -6.60 1.16
N ILE A 76 1.72 -6.41 0.68
CA ILE A 76 1.33 -6.53 -0.72
C ILE A 76 1.09 -5.11 -1.22
N CYS A 77 2.03 -4.57 -1.99
CA CYS A 77 1.88 -3.27 -2.65
C CYS A 77 1.05 -3.45 -3.92
N VAL A 78 -0.16 -2.90 -3.95
CA VAL A 78 -1.10 -3.05 -5.08
C VAL A 78 -0.99 -1.88 -6.05
N ALA A 79 -0.75 -0.69 -5.55
CA ALA A 79 -0.44 0.50 -6.34
C ALA A 79 0.37 1.48 -5.48
N GLU A 80 1.57 1.77 -5.90
CA GLU A 80 2.43 2.81 -5.34
C GLU A 80 2.87 3.73 -6.47
N VAL A 81 2.42 4.98 -6.44
CA VAL A 81 2.65 5.94 -7.54
C VAL A 81 3.27 7.21 -6.99
N PHE A 82 4.50 7.47 -7.39
CA PHE A 82 5.21 8.72 -7.11
C PHE A 82 4.87 9.77 -8.14
N GLY A 83 4.55 10.99 -7.68
CA GLY A 83 4.15 12.08 -8.57
C GLY A 83 5.24 12.49 -9.58
N GLU A 84 6.52 12.31 -9.23
CA GLU A 84 7.66 12.56 -10.13
C GLU A 84 7.72 11.60 -11.33
N THR A 85 6.99 10.48 -11.29
CA THR A 85 6.93 9.49 -12.38
C THR A 85 5.71 9.64 -13.28
N ILE A 86 4.80 10.56 -12.96
CA ILE A 86 3.57 10.80 -13.73
C ILE A 86 3.89 11.65 -14.95
N LEU A 87 3.42 11.20 -16.09
CA LEU A 87 3.43 11.93 -17.37
C LEU A 87 1.97 12.25 -17.77
N ASP A 88 1.76 12.97 -18.85
CA ASP A 88 0.42 13.42 -19.29
C ASP A 88 -0.57 12.25 -19.48
N ASP A 89 -0.09 11.10 -19.95
CA ASP A 89 -0.92 9.93 -20.29
C ASP A 89 -0.46 8.62 -19.66
N SER A 90 0.50 8.66 -18.74
CA SER A 90 1.06 7.45 -18.12
C SER A 90 1.68 7.72 -16.75
N ALA A 91 1.76 6.66 -15.95
CA ALA A 91 2.44 6.68 -14.64
C ALA A 91 3.24 5.39 -14.42
N GLU A 92 4.28 5.47 -13.60
CA GLU A 92 4.89 4.25 -13.05
C GLU A 92 4.09 3.80 -11.82
N VAL A 93 3.59 2.58 -11.88
CA VAL A 93 2.84 1.96 -10.79
C VAL A 93 3.69 0.85 -10.17
N GLY A 94 4.10 1.05 -8.93
CA GLY A 94 4.82 0.07 -8.13
C GLY A 94 3.87 -1.00 -7.60
N ILE A 95 4.23 -2.26 -7.82
CA ILE A 95 3.50 -3.44 -7.36
C ILE A 95 4.46 -4.49 -6.82
N GLY A 96 3.99 -5.37 -5.95
CA GLY A 96 4.79 -6.49 -5.49
C GLY A 96 4.65 -6.81 -4.01
N VAL A 97 5.70 -7.42 -3.47
CA VAL A 97 5.80 -7.85 -2.07
C VAL A 97 6.99 -7.17 -1.41
N GLU A 98 6.72 -6.47 -0.31
CA GLU A 98 7.71 -6.00 0.64
C GLU A 98 7.81 -7.02 1.78
N ARG A 99 8.97 -7.63 1.93
CA ARG A 99 9.20 -8.69 2.92
C ARG A 99 9.21 -8.16 4.36
N LEU A 100 9.75 -6.96 4.58
CA LEU A 100 10.01 -6.36 5.91
C LEU A 100 10.63 -7.37 6.90
N GLY A 101 9.90 -7.77 7.94
CA GLY A 101 10.35 -8.73 8.96
C GLY A 101 9.89 -10.18 8.74
N ASP A 102 9.14 -10.47 7.67
CA ASP A 102 8.65 -11.81 7.37
C ASP A 102 9.76 -12.69 6.75
N PRO A 103 10.25 -13.75 7.43
CA PRO A 103 11.29 -14.61 6.91
C PRO A 103 10.82 -15.56 5.79
N ALA A 104 9.51 -15.73 5.62
CA ALA A 104 8.94 -16.60 4.59
C ALA A 104 8.84 -15.92 3.21
N LEU A 105 8.99 -14.59 3.18
CA LEU A 105 8.91 -13.81 1.95
C LEU A 105 10.28 -13.39 1.44
N SER A 106 10.35 -13.14 0.16
CA SER A 106 11.46 -12.47 -0.52
C SER A 106 11.02 -11.07 -0.97
N GLN A 107 11.96 -10.14 -0.99
CA GLN A 107 11.71 -8.83 -1.56
C GLN A 107 11.47 -8.97 -3.07
N GLU A 108 10.27 -8.59 -3.55
CA GLU A 108 9.91 -8.68 -4.96
C GLU A 108 8.96 -7.52 -5.32
N PHE A 109 9.54 -6.37 -5.60
CA PHE A 109 8.82 -5.14 -5.93
C PHE A 109 9.34 -4.58 -7.24
N SER A 110 8.45 -4.13 -8.12
CA SER A 110 8.81 -3.49 -9.38
C SER A 110 7.80 -2.40 -9.77
N ALA A 111 8.29 -1.36 -10.42
CA ALA A 111 7.46 -0.31 -11.01
C ALA A 111 7.29 -0.56 -12.51
N HIS A 112 6.06 -0.45 -12.99
CA HIS A 112 5.68 -0.66 -14.39
C HIS A 112 5.10 0.62 -14.96
N ARG A 113 5.54 1.03 -16.16
CA ARG A 113 4.93 2.14 -16.90
C ARG A 113 3.60 1.68 -17.45
N ILE A 114 2.51 2.31 -17.02
CA ILE A 114 1.14 2.02 -17.42
C ILE A 114 0.54 3.26 -18.08
N GLU A 115 -0.15 3.07 -19.19
CA GLU A 115 -0.89 4.13 -19.90
C GLU A 115 -2.20 4.44 -19.16
N ILE A 116 -2.14 5.34 -18.19
CA ILE A 116 -3.27 5.80 -17.37
C ILE A 116 -3.13 7.26 -16.98
N ASP A 117 -4.23 7.98 -16.90
CA ASP A 117 -4.33 9.27 -16.22
C ASP A 117 -4.80 9.05 -14.78
N VAL A 118 -3.87 9.08 -13.83
CA VAL A 118 -4.18 8.83 -12.41
C VAL A 118 -5.11 9.88 -11.79
N SER A 119 -5.36 10.99 -12.46
CA SER A 119 -6.34 12.01 -12.05
C SER A 119 -7.79 11.56 -12.32
N GLU A 120 -7.97 10.55 -13.15
CA GLU A 120 -9.24 9.88 -13.41
C GLU A 120 -9.40 8.62 -12.55
N PHE A 121 -10.63 8.13 -12.43
CA PHE A 121 -10.90 6.96 -11.61
C PHE A 121 -10.50 5.66 -12.30
N HIS A 122 -9.54 4.96 -11.73
CA HIS A 122 -9.13 3.60 -12.10
C HIS A 122 -9.40 2.61 -10.97
N THR A 123 -9.53 1.33 -11.32
CA THR A 123 -9.71 0.25 -10.36
C THR A 123 -8.41 -0.54 -10.25
N TYR A 124 -7.74 -0.41 -9.11
CA TYR A 124 -6.52 -1.14 -8.78
C TYR A 124 -6.89 -2.36 -7.95
N GLY A 125 -6.36 -3.52 -8.31
CA GLY A 125 -6.76 -4.76 -7.66
C GLY A 125 -5.62 -5.76 -7.50
N VAL A 126 -5.84 -6.68 -6.56
CA VAL A 126 -4.99 -7.86 -6.39
C VAL A 126 -5.86 -9.09 -6.21
N GLU A 127 -5.55 -10.14 -6.97
CA GLU A 127 -6.00 -11.49 -6.68
C GLU A 127 -4.94 -12.21 -5.87
N TRP A 128 -5.27 -12.48 -4.62
CA TRP A 128 -4.39 -13.06 -3.63
C TRP A 128 -4.77 -14.52 -3.34
N ARG A 129 -3.84 -15.43 -3.67
CA ARG A 129 -3.95 -16.87 -3.45
C ARG A 129 -2.73 -17.37 -2.68
N PRO A 130 -2.79 -18.57 -2.06
CA PRO A 130 -1.60 -19.18 -1.49
C PRO A 130 -0.45 -19.24 -2.50
N GLY A 131 0.68 -18.59 -2.17
CA GLY A 131 1.88 -18.57 -2.98
C GLY A 131 1.79 -17.81 -4.29
N HIS A 132 0.72 -17.02 -4.53
CA HIS A 132 0.55 -16.32 -5.80
C HIS A 132 -0.24 -15.02 -5.64
N LEU A 133 0.25 -13.96 -6.31
CA LEU A 133 -0.43 -12.67 -6.45
C LEU A 133 -0.53 -12.32 -7.94
N GLU A 134 -1.70 -11.80 -8.33
CA GLU A 134 -1.93 -11.21 -9.64
C GLU A 134 -2.48 -9.80 -9.45
N PHE A 135 -1.78 -8.80 -9.99
CA PHE A 135 -2.12 -7.40 -9.88
C PHE A 135 -2.85 -6.93 -11.12
N THR A 136 -3.91 -6.14 -10.94
CA THR A 136 -4.74 -5.64 -12.05
C THR A 136 -4.98 -4.14 -11.95
N ILE A 137 -5.10 -3.49 -13.10
CA ILE A 137 -5.63 -2.12 -13.25
C ILE A 137 -6.73 -2.17 -14.29
N ASP A 138 -7.93 -1.71 -13.93
CA ASP A 138 -9.16 -1.77 -14.74
C ASP A 138 -9.46 -3.16 -15.33
N GLY A 139 -9.10 -4.21 -14.57
CA GLY A 139 -9.29 -5.61 -14.94
C GLY A 139 -8.18 -6.21 -15.80
N GLU A 140 -7.26 -5.41 -16.31
CA GLU A 140 -6.10 -5.89 -17.06
C GLU A 140 -4.95 -6.26 -16.12
N VAL A 141 -4.32 -7.40 -16.34
CA VAL A 141 -3.21 -7.88 -15.51
C VAL A 141 -1.94 -7.10 -15.83
N VAL A 142 -1.39 -6.43 -14.81
CA VAL A 142 -0.17 -5.62 -14.91
C VAL A 142 1.06 -6.28 -14.29
N GLY A 143 0.87 -7.34 -13.50
CA GLY A 143 1.99 -8.09 -12.94
C GLY A 143 1.58 -9.31 -12.13
N ARG A 144 2.54 -10.19 -11.86
CA ARG A 144 2.39 -11.41 -11.06
C ARG A 144 3.60 -11.63 -10.18
N VAL A 145 3.37 -12.18 -8.98
CA VAL A 145 4.40 -12.56 -8.02
C VAL A 145 4.11 -13.99 -7.55
N GLN A 146 5.14 -14.85 -7.54
CA GLN A 146 5.03 -16.28 -7.20
C GLN A 146 5.30 -16.55 -5.71
N GLN A 147 4.79 -15.67 -4.88
CA GLN A 147 4.76 -15.79 -3.42
C GLN A 147 3.62 -14.93 -2.87
N SER A 148 3.23 -15.16 -1.64
CA SER A 148 2.26 -14.30 -0.96
C SER A 148 2.37 -14.46 0.55
N PRO A 149 2.05 -13.42 1.35
CA PRO A 149 1.83 -13.59 2.78
C PRO A 149 0.75 -14.64 3.07
N ASP A 150 0.89 -15.38 4.18
CA ASP A 150 -0.05 -16.41 4.64
C ASP A 150 -0.62 -16.03 6.01
N TYR A 151 -1.22 -14.86 6.10
CA TYR A 151 -1.89 -14.34 7.31
C TYR A 151 -2.86 -13.21 6.94
N PRO A 152 -3.87 -12.93 7.79
CA PRO A 152 -4.77 -11.81 7.58
C PRO A 152 -4.02 -10.48 7.50
N MET A 153 -4.40 -9.63 6.56
CA MET A 153 -3.76 -8.33 6.33
C MET A 153 -4.79 -7.21 6.40
N GLN A 154 -4.41 -6.08 7.00
CA GLN A 154 -5.18 -4.85 6.91
C GLN A 154 -5.00 -4.22 5.53
N LEU A 155 -6.03 -3.53 5.07
CA LEU A 155 -5.96 -2.69 3.88
C LEU A 155 -5.55 -1.27 4.30
N MET A 156 -4.68 -0.67 3.53
CA MET A 156 -4.18 0.67 3.77
C MET A 156 -4.26 1.52 2.50
N LEU A 157 -4.73 2.75 2.65
CA LEU A 157 -4.82 3.75 1.59
C LEU A 157 -4.18 5.03 2.11
N GLY A 158 -3.22 5.56 1.38
CA GLY A 158 -2.47 6.70 1.84
C GLY A 158 -2.09 7.68 0.75
N VAL A 159 -1.95 8.94 1.16
CA VAL A 159 -1.29 9.99 0.39
C VAL A 159 -0.17 10.59 1.23
N PHE A 160 0.97 10.78 0.61
CA PHE A 160 2.21 11.21 1.25
C PHE A 160 2.71 12.49 0.59
N ASP A 161 3.17 13.40 1.40
CA ASP A 161 3.92 14.59 0.97
C ASP A 161 5.32 14.54 1.56
N PHE A 162 6.33 14.80 0.72
CA PHE A 162 7.74 14.79 1.07
C PHE A 162 8.34 16.19 0.90
N PRO A 163 8.12 17.12 1.84
CA PRO A 163 8.55 18.51 1.71
C PRO A 163 10.05 18.66 1.43
N ALA A 164 10.88 17.72 1.91
CA ALA A 164 12.32 17.73 1.67
C ALA A 164 12.71 17.48 0.19
N LYS A 165 11.78 16.97 -0.64
CA LYS A 165 11.98 16.80 -2.09
C LYS A 165 11.54 18.03 -2.91
N ALA A 166 10.97 19.05 -2.27
CA ALA A 166 10.49 20.25 -2.98
C ALA A 166 11.64 20.96 -3.69
N GLY A 167 11.50 21.16 -4.99
CA GLY A 167 12.36 22.01 -5.78
C GLY A 167 11.98 23.49 -5.63
N ALA A 168 12.90 24.41 -5.94
CA ALA A 168 12.67 25.86 -5.82
C ALA A 168 11.52 26.42 -6.71
N THR A 169 10.94 25.61 -7.58
CA THR A 169 9.90 25.99 -8.55
C THR A 169 8.55 25.33 -8.29
N GLU A 170 8.43 24.49 -7.25
CA GLU A 170 7.17 23.82 -6.94
C GLU A 170 6.25 24.72 -6.12
N ASP A 171 4.95 24.62 -6.41
CA ASP A 171 3.91 25.27 -5.62
C ASP A 171 3.83 24.55 -4.24
N GLU A 172 4.46 25.16 -3.24
CA GLU A 172 4.45 24.67 -1.86
C GLU A 172 3.04 24.59 -1.25
N THR A 173 2.06 25.23 -1.88
CA THR A 173 0.66 25.25 -1.41
C THR A 173 -0.18 24.10 -1.97
N ALA A 174 0.31 23.40 -2.99
CA ALA A 174 -0.40 22.27 -3.59
C ALA A 174 -0.53 21.11 -2.57
N ILE A 175 -1.76 20.76 -2.24
CA ILE A 175 -2.09 19.68 -1.31
C ILE A 175 -2.39 18.43 -2.12
N PRO A 176 -1.65 17.32 -1.93
CA PRO A 176 -1.96 16.07 -2.62
C PRO A 176 -3.28 15.49 -2.11
N GLU A 177 -4.06 14.92 -3.03
CA GLU A 177 -5.39 14.36 -2.78
C GLU A 177 -5.49 12.92 -3.30
N LEU A 178 -6.09 12.05 -2.51
CA LEU A 178 -6.53 10.72 -2.91
C LEU A 178 -8.04 10.61 -2.69
N VAL A 179 -8.80 10.34 -3.76
CA VAL A 179 -10.26 10.16 -3.72
C VAL A 179 -10.60 8.70 -3.97
N VAL A 180 -11.27 8.08 -3.03
CA VAL A 180 -11.70 6.68 -3.10
C VAL A 180 -13.20 6.62 -3.34
N ALA A 181 -13.60 6.02 -4.46
CA ALA A 181 -15.01 5.82 -4.81
C ALA A 181 -15.60 4.62 -4.06
N HIS A 182 -14.87 3.50 -4.03
CA HIS A 182 -15.24 2.32 -3.25
C HIS A 182 -14.07 1.35 -3.06
N VAL A 183 -14.21 0.49 -2.08
CA VAL A 183 -13.39 -0.69 -1.83
C VAL A 183 -14.28 -1.91 -1.97
N ARG A 184 -13.82 -2.96 -2.63
CA ARG A 184 -14.49 -4.25 -2.74
C ARG A 184 -13.54 -5.37 -2.36
N GLY A 185 -14.07 -6.37 -1.65
CA GLY A 185 -13.37 -7.59 -1.33
C GLY A 185 -14.27 -8.80 -1.55
N ASN A 186 -13.77 -9.77 -2.28
CA ASN A 186 -14.46 -11.03 -2.53
C ASN A 186 -13.60 -12.17 -1.96
N PRO A 187 -13.99 -12.77 -0.81
CA PRO A 187 -13.32 -13.96 -0.35
C PRO A 187 -13.53 -15.07 -1.39
N ARG A 188 -12.47 -15.75 -1.77
CA ARG A 188 -12.63 -17.01 -2.51
C ARG A 188 -12.95 -18.13 -1.53
N LEU A 189 -14.00 -18.86 -1.82
CA LEU A 189 -14.34 -20.10 -1.15
C LEU A 189 -13.40 -21.23 -1.56
#